data_e72d85949792f7f98590f5c7cabc95ff
#
_entry.id   e72d85949792f7f98590f5c7cabc95ff
#
_cell.length_a   1.000
_cell.length_b   1.000
_cell.length_c   1.000
_cell.angle_alpha   90.00
_cell.angle_beta   90.00
_cell.angle_gamma   90.00
#
_symmetry.space_group_name_H-M   'P 1'
#
loop_
_entity.id
_entity.type
_entity.pdbx_description
1 polymer ?
#
loop_
_entity_poly.entity_id
_entity_poly.type
_entity_poly.pdbx_seq_one_letter_code
_entity_poly.pdbx_strand_id
1 'polypeptide(L)'
;NRAEEKDIHSWAEIKQLLPKMIQKIQVKEINGAAKDTLQYKQAEEAAEGKNLPWERKGIHIIAVGGDKLSRGLTLEGLTISYYLRPSGMYDTLMQMGRWFGYRSGYLDLCRIFTLKEITSWFQQIATAEKDLKEQFIEMANSGATPEEFGLAVREDPGYLLVTNAGKRRDTLVFNLSYSGKCPETIVLRGGEEVSNHNLEILNGLVKSVEIEGERDITEEQNYHWKKVPKKLIQHFLRGYKGHFSGIDSTSIADFIQLQSSKDLENWDVVIINKNDSARYINCGGYKFGTVQRKCTTRDDNKITIQRIINRTDEMLDFSKPKRISLKKWYKEENPGKTSITGSFIRRFRPRSRGLLIIYGVSDTENDDQEKHYGGVGDYPYYGFGVSFPKPESHDVKFETI
;
A
#
# COMPACT_ATOMS: atom_id res chain seq x y z
N ASN A 1 0.58 -13.52 -22.96
CA ASN A 1 0.88 -14.13 -24.27
C ASN A 1 -0.07 -13.50 -25.27
N ARG A 2 0.43 -12.63 -26.14
CA ARG A 2 -0.29 -12.21 -27.33
C ARG A 2 -0.26 -13.40 -28.31
N ALA A 3 -1.38 -13.68 -28.99
CA ALA A 3 -1.39 -14.60 -30.11
C ALA A 3 -0.27 -14.19 -31.08
N GLU A 4 0.48 -15.14 -31.59
CA GLU A 4 1.47 -14.86 -32.61
C GLU A 4 0.74 -14.22 -33.83
N GLU A 5 1.37 -13.30 -34.53
CA GLU A 5 0.77 -12.58 -35.68
C GLU A 5 0.15 -13.50 -36.72
N LYS A 6 0.55 -14.78 -36.76
CA LYS A 6 0.05 -15.82 -37.67
C LYS A 6 -1.40 -16.28 -37.38
N ASP A 7 -1.92 -16.00 -36.18
CA ASP A 7 -3.26 -16.42 -35.75
C ASP A 7 -4.33 -15.33 -35.93
N ILE A 8 -3.98 -14.20 -36.54
CA ILE A 8 -4.90 -13.08 -36.75
C ILE A 8 -5.61 -13.26 -38.08
N HIS A 9 -6.92 -13.55 -38.01
CA HIS A 9 -7.79 -13.62 -39.20
C HIS A 9 -8.05 -12.23 -39.79
N SER A 10 -8.09 -12.16 -41.13
CA SER A 10 -8.46 -10.93 -41.81
C SER A 10 -9.92 -10.56 -41.56
N TRP A 11 -10.24 -9.26 -41.65
CA TRP A 11 -11.64 -8.80 -41.54
C TRP A 11 -12.56 -9.46 -42.57
N ALA A 12 -12.07 -9.75 -43.76
CA ALA A 12 -12.84 -10.42 -44.84
C ALA A 12 -13.26 -11.84 -44.40
N GLU A 13 -12.37 -12.61 -43.77
CA GLU A 13 -12.67 -13.95 -43.25
C GLU A 13 -13.66 -13.87 -42.08
N ILE A 14 -13.45 -12.96 -41.13
CA ILE A 14 -14.35 -12.76 -40.01
C ILE A 14 -15.75 -12.37 -40.51
N LYS A 15 -15.85 -11.44 -41.45
CA LYS A 15 -17.13 -10.96 -42.00
C LYS A 15 -17.94 -12.10 -42.63
N GLN A 16 -17.32 -13.08 -43.27
CA GLN A 16 -18.01 -14.24 -43.84
C GLN A 16 -18.60 -15.17 -42.80
N LEU A 17 -17.98 -15.26 -41.62
CA LEU A 17 -18.42 -16.12 -40.53
C LEU A 17 -19.49 -15.48 -39.63
N LEU A 18 -19.54 -14.14 -39.57
CA LEU A 18 -20.45 -13.40 -38.69
C LEU A 18 -21.92 -13.81 -38.84
N PRO A 19 -22.53 -13.93 -40.04
CA PRO A 19 -23.93 -14.28 -40.15
C PRO A 19 -24.24 -15.67 -39.57
N LYS A 20 -23.33 -16.62 -39.75
CA LYS A 20 -23.48 -17.98 -39.21
C LYS A 20 -23.39 -17.99 -37.68
N MET A 21 -22.54 -17.18 -37.10
CA MET A 21 -22.38 -17.10 -35.67
C MET A 21 -23.53 -16.36 -34.99
N ILE A 22 -23.97 -15.24 -35.56
CA ILE A 22 -25.10 -14.45 -35.04
C ILE A 22 -26.37 -15.29 -34.94
N GLN A 23 -26.67 -16.14 -35.92
CA GLN A 23 -27.85 -17.02 -35.91
C GLN A 23 -27.83 -18.05 -34.77
N LYS A 24 -26.69 -18.35 -34.18
CA LYS A 24 -26.56 -19.31 -33.09
C LYS A 24 -26.65 -18.69 -31.71
N ILE A 25 -26.48 -17.38 -31.61
CA ILE A 25 -26.51 -16.66 -30.35
C ILE A 25 -27.94 -16.64 -29.80
N GLN A 26 -28.09 -17.17 -28.60
CA GLN A 26 -29.34 -17.12 -27.85
C GLN A 26 -29.23 -16.05 -26.75
N VAL A 27 -30.24 -15.21 -26.63
CA VAL A 27 -30.36 -14.31 -25.49
C VAL A 27 -31.11 -15.03 -24.37
N LYS A 28 -30.48 -15.12 -23.19
CA LYS A 28 -31.04 -15.75 -22.01
C LYS A 28 -31.21 -14.73 -20.89
N GLU A 29 -32.41 -14.67 -20.35
CA GLU A 29 -32.70 -13.88 -19.16
C GLU A 29 -32.36 -14.69 -17.89
N ILE A 30 -31.43 -14.17 -17.07
CA ILE A 30 -30.94 -14.82 -15.87
C ILE A 30 -31.29 -13.95 -14.66
N ASN A 31 -32.54 -14.07 -14.18
CA ASN A 31 -33.00 -13.36 -12.97
C ASN A 31 -33.68 -14.35 -11.99
N GLY A 32 -34.11 -13.83 -10.83
CA GLY A 32 -34.75 -14.66 -9.79
C GLY A 32 -36.04 -15.33 -10.21
N ALA A 33 -36.78 -14.75 -11.15
CA ALA A 33 -38.08 -15.23 -11.66
C ALA A 33 -37.93 -16.01 -12.97
N ALA A 34 -36.83 -15.85 -13.70
CA ALA A 34 -36.63 -16.49 -15.00
C ALA A 34 -36.40 -18.00 -14.86
N LYS A 35 -37.01 -18.76 -15.77
CA LYS A 35 -36.83 -20.22 -15.89
C LYS A 35 -35.58 -20.60 -16.66
N ASP A 36 -34.95 -19.65 -17.34
CA ASP A 36 -33.77 -19.88 -18.16
C ASP A 36 -32.58 -20.35 -17.31
N THR A 37 -31.92 -21.37 -17.78
CA THR A 37 -30.70 -21.94 -17.18
C THR A 37 -29.61 -22.11 -18.21
N LEU A 38 -28.34 -22.05 -17.77
CA LEU A 38 -27.20 -22.35 -18.62
C LEU A 38 -26.88 -23.85 -18.53
N GLN A 39 -27.15 -24.57 -19.62
CA GLN A 39 -27.05 -26.02 -19.64
C GLN A 39 -25.74 -26.50 -20.29
N TYR A 40 -24.61 -26.21 -19.62
CA TYR A 40 -23.29 -26.59 -20.12
C TYR A 40 -23.13 -28.11 -20.29
N LYS A 41 -23.55 -28.92 -19.32
CA LYS A 41 -23.43 -30.37 -19.37
C LYS A 41 -24.15 -30.99 -20.57
N GLN A 42 -25.38 -30.54 -20.86
CA GLN A 42 -26.10 -31.04 -22.02
C GLN A 42 -25.41 -30.70 -23.34
N ALA A 43 -24.75 -29.56 -23.43
CA ALA A 43 -23.98 -29.19 -24.61
C ALA A 43 -22.70 -30.03 -24.73
N GLU A 44 -22.05 -30.38 -23.64
CA GLU A 44 -20.91 -31.28 -23.59
C GLU A 44 -21.29 -32.71 -23.96
N GLU A 45 -22.33 -33.25 -23.31
CA GLU A 45 -22.86 -34.60 -23.60
C GLU A 45 -23.32 -34.76 -25.06
N ALA A 46 -23.93 -33.73 -25.62
CA ALA A 46 -24.33 -33.69 -27.01
C ALA A 46 -23.14 -33.66 -27.99
N ALA A 47 -21.99 -33.20 -27.53
CA ALA A 47 -20.76 -33.09 -28.30
C ALA A 47 -19.85 -34.33 -28.10
N GLU A 48 -20.03 -35.10 -27.02
CA GLU A 48 -19.19 -36.21 -26.62
C GLU A 48 -19.27 -37.35 -27.66
N GLY A 49 -18.14 -37.86 -28.11
CA GLY A 49 -18.07 -38.93 -29.10
C GLY A 49 -18.43 -38.53 -30.53
N LYS A 50 -18.79 -37.29 -30.80
CA LYS A 50 -19.13 -36.79 -32.14
C LYS A 50 -18.03 -35.83 -32.62
N ASN A 51 -17.51 -36.10 -33.81
CA ASN A 51 -16.58 -35.18 -34.49
C ASN A 51 -17.35 -34.01 -35.08
N LEU A 52 -17.94 -33.20 -34.17
CA LEU A 52 -18.72 -32.03 -34.58
C LEU A 52 -17.81 -30.90 -35.07
N PRO A 53 -18.19 -30.17 -36.12
CA PRO A 53 -17.53 -28.95 -36.49
C PRO A 53 -17.47 -28.00 -35.26
N TRP A 54 -16.39 -27.25 -35.12
CA TRP A 54 -16.18 -26.31 -34.01
C TRP A 54 -17.38 -25.37 -33.79
N GLU A 55 -18.09 -25.03 -34.84
CA GLU A 55 -19.30 -24.21 -34.83
C GLU A 55 -20.48 -24.80 -34.07
N ARG A 56 -20.45 -26.11 -33.78
CA ARG A 56 -21.50 -26.83 -33.02
C ARG A 56 -21.05 -27.23 -31.63
N LYS A 57 -19.82 -26.86 -31.25
CA LYS A 57 -19.31 -27.15 -29.92
C LYS A 57 -19.65 -25.99 -28.98
N GLY A 58 -20.13 -26.33 -27.78
CA GLY A 58 -20.44 -25.35 -26.74
C GLY A 58 -21.75 -24.56 -26.95
N ILE A 59 -21.94 -23.58 -26.12
CA ILE A 59 -23.12 -22.70 -26.14
C ILE A 59 -22.72 -21.25 -26.51
N HIS A 60 -23.56 -20.61 -27.34
CA HIS A 60 -23.39 -19.24 -27.75
C HIS A 60 -24.51 -18.40 -27.15
N ILE A 61 -24.23 -17.72 -26.03
CA ILE A 61 -25.26 -17.06 -25.20
C ILE A 61 -24.86 -15.63 -24.88
N ILE A 62 -25.84 -14.73 -24.97
CA ILE A 62 -25.81 -13.43 -24.29
C ILE A 62 -26.69 -13.59 -23.06
N ALA A 63 -26.05 -13.64 -21.88
CA ALA A 63 -26.74 -13.72 -20.61
C ALA A 63 -27.07 -12.30 -20.10
N VAL A 64 -28.34 -12.01 -19.93
CA VAL A 64 -28.84 -10.73 -19.38
C VAL A 64 -29.42 -10.98 -18.00
N GLY A 65 -28.86 -10.33 -16.98
CA GLY A 65 -29.34 -10.54 -15.61
C GLY A 65 -28.73 -9.58 -14.58
N GLY A 66 -29.19 -9.72 -13.37
CA GLY A 66 -28.77 -8.93 -12.21
C GLY A 66 -28.11 -9.79 -11.13
N ASP A 67 -28.70 -9.78 -9.92
CA ASP A 67 -28.12 -10.43 -8.72
C ASP A 67 -27.89 -11.94 -8.87
N LYS A 68 -28.73 -12.64 -9.65
CA LYS A 68 -28.56 -14.05 -9.88
C LYS A 68 -27.27 -14.38 -10.64
N LEU A 69 -26.80 -13.48 -11.51
CA LEU A 69 -25.52 -13.59 -12.14
C LEU A 69 -24.36 -13.44 -11.15
N SER A 70 -24.55 -12.76 -10.02
CA SER A 70 -23.51 -12.54 -9.01
C SER A 70 -23.29 -13.72 -8.06
N ARG A 71 -24.26 -14.60 -7.90
CA ARG A 71 -24.22 -15.67 -6.90
C ARG A 71 -24.70 -17.00 -7.46
N GLY A 72 -23.92 -18.06 -7.20
CA GLY A 72 -24.36 -19.43 -7.46
C GLY A 72 -24.35 -19.86 -8.93
N LEU A 73 -23.89 -19.03 -9.85
CA LEU A 73 -23.78 -19.36 -11.25
C LEU A 73 -22.32 -19.31 -11.71
N THR A 74 -21.90 -20.30 -12.48
CA THR A 74 -20.60 -20.30 -13.15
C THR A 74 -20.78 -19.88 -14.60
N LEU A 75 -20.03 -18.87 -15.04
CA LEU A 75 -20.06 -18.38 -16.42
C LEU A 75 -18.76 -18.84 -17.11
N GLU A 76 -18.72 -20.12 -17.48
CA GLU A 76 -17.61 -20.65 -18.25
C GLU A 76 -17.57 -20.06 -19.67
N GLY A 77 -16.37 -19.81 -20.19
CA GLY A 77 -16.21 -19.22 -21.52
C GLY A 77 -16.63 -17.76 -21.64
N LEU A 78 -16.87 -17.07 -20.52
CA LEU A 78 -17.21 -15.65 -20.56
C LEU A 78 -16.02 -14.84 -21.10
N THR A 79 -16.24 -14.14 -22.21
CA THR A 79 -15.24 -13.28 -22.87
C THR A 79 -15.60 -11.81 -22.80
N ILE A 80 -16.86 -11.47 -23.02
CA ILE A 80 -17.29 -10.06 -23.08
C ILE A 80 -18.31 -9.81 -21.98
N SER A 81 -18.08 -8.75 -21.19
CA SER A 81 -18.95 -8.34 -20.10
C SER A 81 -19.32 -6.87 -20.22
N TYR A 82 -20.62 -6.59 -20.17
CA TYR A 82 -21.15 -5.25 -19.96
C TYR A 82 -21.58 -5.12 -18.51
N TYR A 83 -20.80 -4.40 -17.73
CA TYR A 83 -21.06 -4.24 -16.32
C TYR A 83 -21.31 -2.77 -15.98
N LEU A 84 -22.58 -2.41 -15.84
CA LEU A 84 -23.01 -1.02 -15.61
C LEU A 84 -23.68 -0.82 -14.26
N ARG A 85 -23.74 -1.88 -13.45
CA ARG A 85 -24.44 -1.84 -12.18
C ARG A 85 -23.55 -1.26 -11.07
N PRO A 86 -23.92 -0.14 -10.45
CA PRO A 86 -23.22 0.37 -9.28
C PRO A 86 -23.45 -0.56 -8.08
N SER A 87 -22.47 -0.64 -7.20
CA SER A 87 -22.56 -1.28 -5.89
C SER A 87 -22.03 -0.33 -4.83
N GLY A 88 -22.69 -0.23 -3.70
CA GLY A 88 -22.23 0.57 -2.57
C GLY A 88 -21.23 -0.16 -1.65
N MET A 89 -20.88 -1.43 -1.95
CA MET A 89 -20.07 -2.26 -1.06
C MET A 89 -18.96 -3.01 -1.81
N TYR A 90 -17.78 -3.12 -1.22
CA TYR A 90 -16.63 -3.84 -1.75
C TYR A 90 -16.94 -5.31 -1.98
N ASP A 91 -17.49 -6.00 -0.97
CA ASP A 91 -17.77 -7.43 -1.02
C ASP A 91 -18.72 -7.80 -2.17
N THR A 92 -19.72 -6.97 -2.42
CA THR A 92 -20.67 -7.16 -3.52
C THR A 92 -19.99 -6.95 -4.88
N LEU A 93 -19.17 -5.91 -5.00
CA LEU A 93 -18.48 -5.62 -6.25
C LEU A 93 -17.43 -6.70 -6.56
N MET A 94 -16.71 -7.20 -5.55
CA MET A 94 -15.76 -8.30 -5.69
C MET A 94 -16.45 -9.62 -6.08
N GLN A 95 -17.63 -9.92 -5.50
CA GLN A 95 -18.39 -11.10 -5.88
C GLN A 95 -18.80 -11.07 -7.35
N MET A 96 -19.14 -9.91 -7.86
CA MET A 96 -19.44 -9.73 -9.29
C MET A 96 -18.18 -9.77 -10.15
N GLY A 97 -17.07 -9.23 -9.67
CA GLY A 97 -15.78 -9.20 -10.35
C GLY A 97 -15.14 -10.57 -10.54
N ARG A 98 -15.56 -11.61 -9.81
CA ARG A 98 -15.01 -12.96 -9.94
C ARG A 98 -15.08 -13.55 -11.36
N TRP A 99 -15.97 -13.04 -12.19
CA TRP A 99 -16.10 -13.49 -13.59
C TRP A 99 -15.07 -12.86 -14.53
N PHE A 100 -14.54 -11.70 -14.15
CA PHE A 100 -13.56 -10.95 -14.94
C PHE A 100 -12.13 -11.44 -14.70
N GLY A 101 -11.96 -12.45 -13.83
CA GLY A 101 -10.67 -12.97 -13.43
C GLY A 101 -9.92 -13.66 -14.56
N TYR A 102 -8.71 -14.09 -14.22
CA TYR A 102 -7.82 -14.81 -15.12
C TYR A 102 -8.49 -16.00 -15.81
N ARG A 103 -8.31 -16.10 -17.13
CA ARG A 103 -8.77 -17.20 -17.97
C ARG A 103 -7.59 -17.75 -18.76
N SER A 104 -7.20 -18.99 -18.45
CA SER A 104 -6.13 -19.65 -19.18
C SER A 104 -6.53 -19.88 -20.62
N GLY A 105 -5.69 -19.49 -21.57
CA GLY A 105 -5.85 -19.76 -23.00
C GLY A 105 -6.65 -18.74 -23.80
N TYR A 106 -7.41 -17.81 -23.17
CA TYR A 106 -8.18 -16.80 -23.91
C TYR A 106 -8.32 -15.46 -23.18
N LEU A 107 -7.34 -15.11 -22.36
CA LEU A 107 -7.31 -13.84 -21.65
C LEU A 107 -7.28 -12.62 -22.58
N ASP A 108 -6.66 -12.75 -23.73
CA ASP A 108 -6.58 -11.76 -24.79
C ASP A 108 -7.95 -11.45 -25.45
N LEU A 109 -8.92 -12.35 -25.33
CA LEU A 109 -10.29 -12.16 -25.80
C LEU A 109 -11.19 -11.50 -24.74
N CYS A 110 -10.77 -11.48 -23.48
CA CYS A 110 -11.58 -10.94 -22.40
C CYS A 110 -11.69 -9.41 -22.47
N ARG A 111 -12.91 -8.89 -22.43
CA ARG A 111 -13.21 -7.44 -22.45
C ARG A 111 -14.30 -7.12 -21.44
N ILE A 112 -14.08 -6.03 -20.71
CA ILE A 112 -15.08 -5.46 -19.80
C ILE A 112 -15.45 -4.08 -20.30
N PHE A 113 -16.73 -3.85 -20.52
CA PHE A 113 -17.30 -2.55 -20.79
C PHE A 113 -18.01 -2.07 -19.52
N THR A 114 -17.54 -0.97 -18.94
CA THR A 114 -18.05 -0.46 -17.67
C THR A 114 -17.88 1.07 -17.57
N LEU A 115 -18.45 1.68 -16.53
CA LEU A 115 -18.31 3.11 -16.27
C LEU A 115 -16.94 3.42 -15.63
N LYS A 116 -16.44 4.64 -15.88
CA LYS A 116 -15.17 5.11 -15.28
C LYS A 116 -15.18 5.05 -13.76
N GLU A 117 -16.30 5.38 -13.13
CA GLU A 117 -16.48 5.30 -11.68
C GLU A 117 -16.32 3.87 -11.17
N ILE A 118 -16.94 2.90 -11.83
CA ILE A 118 -16.82 1.48 -11.48
C ILE A 118 -15.39 0.99 -11.68
N THR A 119 -14.70 1.44 -12.72
CA THR A 119 -13.28 1.13 -12.91
C THR A 119 -12.44 1.66 -11.75
N SER A 120 -12.69 2.90 -11.32
CA SER A 120 -12.01 3.48 -10.15
C SER A 120 -12.28 2.66 -8.88
N TRP A 121 -13.51 2.22 -8.66
CA TRP A 121 -13.85 1.37 -7.52
C TRP A 121 -13.14 0.03 -7.53
N PHE A 122 -13.05 -0.63 -8.68
CA PHE A 122 -12.25 -1.87 -8.80
C PHE A 122 -10.76 -1.64 -8.53
N GLN A 123 -10.21 -0.50 -8.95
CA GLN A 123 -8.81 -0.15 -8.66
C GLN A 123 -8.59 0.06 -7.16
N GLN A 124 -9.52 0.73 -6.46
CA GLN A 124 -9.47 0.92 -5.01
C GLN A 124 -9.54 -0.41 -4.26
N ILE A 125 -10.47 -1.30 -4.66
CA ILE A 125 -10.57 -2.63 -4.08
C ILE A 125 -9.30 -3.45 -4.30
N ALA A 126 -8.73 -3.42 -5.50
CA ALA A 126 -7.49 -4.13 -5.80
C ALA A 126 -6.31 -3.61 -4.96
N THR A 127 -6.27 -2.30 -4.70
CA THR A 127 -5.29 -1.69 -3.79
C THR A 127 -5.50 -2.16 -2.36
N ALA A 128 -6.73 -2.11 -1.86
CA ALA A 128 -7.06 -2.55 -0.51
C ALA A 128 -6.77 -4.07 -0.31
N GLU A 129 -7.04 -4.90 -1.30
CA GLU A 129 -6.72 -6.33 -1.28
C GLU A 129 -5.20 -6.57 -1.25
N LYS A 130 -4.46 -5.80 -2.01
CA LYS A 130 -2.99 -5.87 -2.01
C LYS A 130 -2.42 -5.49 -0.65
N ASP A 131 -2.87 -4.36 -0.09
CA ASP A 131 -2.48 -3.91 1.25
C ASP A 131 -2.78 -4.99 2.31
N LEU A 132 -3.94 -5.61 2.23
CA LEU A 132 -4.33 -6.69 3.15
C LEU A 132 -3.46 -7.94 3.00
N LYS A 133 -3.13 -8.35 1.78
CA LYS A 133 -2.20 -9.46 1.53
C LYS A 133 -0.81 -9.19 2.10
N GLU A 134 -0.31 -7.97 1.96
CA GLU A 134 0.98 -7.56 2.53
C GLU A 134 0.94 -7.63 4.06
N GLN A 135 -0.15 -7.21 4.70
CA GLN A 135 -0.36 -7.35 6.15
C GLN A 135 -0.37 -8.82 6.60
N PHE A 136 -1.00 -9.72 5.85
CA PHE A 136 -0.97 -11.16 6.17
C PHE A 136 0.44 -11.75 6.09
N ILE A 137 1.23 -11.34 5.09
CA ILE A 137 2.61 -11.80 4.95
C ILE A 137 3.45 -11.30 6.13
N GLU A 138 3.26 -10.04 6.52
CA GLU A 138 3.96 -9.45 7.67
C GLU A 138 3.58 -10.12 8.99
N MET A 139 2.31 -10.35 9.21
CA MET A 139 1.81 -11.10 10.37
C MET A 139 2.45 -12.50 10.44
N ALA A 140 2.47 -13.22 9.32
CA ALA A 140 3.09 -14.55 9.25
C ALA A 140 4.60 -14.49 9.53
N ASN A 141 5.30 -13.48 9.00
CA ASN A 141 6.75 -13.30 9.22
C ASN A 141 7.09 -12.89 10.65
N SER A 142 6.19 -12.18 11.34
CA SER A 142 6.36 -11.77 12.75
C SER A 142 5.96 -12.86 13.74
N GLY A 143 5.30 -13.93 13.28
CA GLY A 143 4.74 -14.97 14.15
C GLY A 143 3.56 -14.49 14.99
N ALA A 144 2.98 -13.34 14.68
CA ALA A 144 1.86 -12.77 15.40
C ALA A 144 0.53 -13.43 15.01
N THR A 145 -0.40 -13.49 15.95
CA THR A 145 -1.77 -13.91 15.68
C THR A 145 -2.61 -12.74 15.11
N PRO A 146 -3.74 -13.00 14.43
CA PRO A 146 -4.63 -11.94 13.95
C PRO A 146 -5.11 -10.98 15.04
N GLU A 147 -5.28 -11.47 16.27
CA GLU A 147 -5.68 -10.67 17.44
C GLU A 147 -4.56 -9.69 17.87
N GLU A 148 -3.31 -10.13 17.80
CA GLU A 148 -2.14 -9.32 18.17
C GLU A 148 -1.77 -8.31 17.07
N PHE A 149 -1.94 -8.67 15.80
CA PHE A 149 -1.53 -7.85 14.66
C PHE A 149 -2.56 -6.76 14.31
N GLY A 150 -3.84 -7.02 14.50
CA GLY A 150 -4.90 -6.07 14.19
C GLY A 150 -5.00 -5.74 12.70
N LEU A 151 -5.40 -6.72 11.88
CA LEU A 151 -5.59 -6.53 10.43
C LEU A 151 -6.55 -5.38 10.13
N ALA A 152 -6.16 -4.50 9.21
CA ALA A 152 -6.94 -3.33 8.82
C ALA A 152 -7.23 -3.33 7.32
N VAL A 153 -8.48 -3.09 6.94
CA VAL A 153 -8.89 -2.91 5.55
C VAL A 153 -9.11 -1.43 5.28
N ARG A 154 -8.49 -0.92 4.21
CA ARG A 154 -8.64 0.47 3.80
C ARG A 154 -10.10 0.75 3.43
N GLU A 155 -10.68 1.78 4.02
CA GLU A 155 -11.96 2.35 3.64
C GLU A 155 -11.72 3.77 3.12
N ASP A 156 -12.15 4.05 1.88
CA ASP A 156 -12.06 5.39 1.30
C ASP A 156 -13.35 6.16 1.61
N PRO A 157 -13.29 7.26 2.36
CA PRO A 157 -14.47 8.05 2.70
C PRO A 157 -15.16 8.60 1.44
N GLY A 158 -16.43 8.30 1.26
CA GLY A 158 -17.26 8.88 0.21
C GLY A 158 -17.51 8.02 -1.03
N TYR A 159 -16.96 6.79 -1.12
CA TYR A 159 -17.18 5.95 -2.31
C TYR A 159 -17.87 4.62 -2.00
N LEU A 160 -17.16 3.66 -1.42
CA LEU A 160 -17.67 2.31 -1.18
C LEU A 160 -17.48 1.90 0.28
N LEU A 161 -18.52 1.32 0.88
CA LEU A 161 -18.39 0.66 2.17
C LEU A 161 -17.70 -0.70 2.01
N VAL A 162 -16.81 -1.06 2.91
CA VAL A 162 -16.12 -2.37 2.87
C VAL A 162 -17.14 -3.51 2.90
N THR A 163 -18.17 -3.39 3.73
CA THR A 163 -19.26 -4.37 3.83
C THR A 163 -20.51 -3.73 4.46
N ASN A 164 -21.62 -4.48 4.55
CA ASN A 164 -22.86 -3.97 5.10
C ASN A 164 -22.80 -3.74 6.63
N ALA A 165 -23.69 -2.89 7.14
CA ALA A 165 -23.74 -2.51 8.56
C ALA A 165 -23.92 -3.71 9.52
N GLY A 166 -24.59 -4.78 9.10
CA GLY A 166 -24.78 -5.98 9.90
C GLY A 166 -23.48 -6.75 10.15
N LYS A 167 -22.62 -6.84 9.14
CA LYS A 167 -21.29 -7.47 9.24
C LYS A 167 -20.26 -6.58 9.92
N ARG A 168 -20.51 -5.27 9.99
CA ARG A 168 -19.63 -4.27 10.65
C ARG A 168 -19.82 -4.19 12.15
N ARG A 169 -20.80 -4.88 12.74
CA ARG A 169 -21.06 -4.80 14.19
C ARG A 169 -19.87 -5.19 15.05
N ASP A 170 -19.08 -6.12 14.57
CA ASP A 170 -17.90 -6.64 15.28
C ASP A 170 -16.58 -6.04 14.75
N THR A 171 -16.65 -5.13 13.76
CA THR A 171 -15.47 -4.41 13.27
C THR A 171 -15.42 -3.04 13.93
N LEU A 172 -14.33 -2.76 14.61
CA LEU A 172 -14.00 -1.39 15.00
C LEU A 172 -13.64 -0.63 13.72
N VAL A 173 -14.35 0.45 13.43
CA VAL A 173 -13.92 1.40 12.41
C VAL A 173 -12.67 2.06 12.97
N PHE A 174 -11.50 1.53 12.61
CA PHE A 174 -10.26 2.23 12.83
C PHE A 174 -10.21 3.37 11.83
N ASN A 175 -10.55 4.57 12.27
CA ASN A 175 -9.97 5.75 11.64
C ASN A 175 -8.47 5.54 11.70
N LEU A 176 -7.79 5.58 10.56
CA LEU A 176 -6.35 5.38 10.48
C LEU A 176 -5.69 6.54 11.22
N SER A 177 -5.64 6.41 12.55
CA SER A 177 -5.02 7.40 13.41
C SER A 177 -3.57 7.02 13.60
N TYR A 178 -2.68 7.85 13.12
CA TYR A 178 -1.25 7.75 13.43
C TYR A 178 -0.90 8.38 14.79
N SER A 179 -1.89 8.87 15.51
CA SER A 179 -1.68 9.45 16.84
C SER A 179 -0.98 8.46 17.78
N GLY A 180 0.16 8.85 18.31
CA GLY A 180 0.98 8.00 19.16
C GLY A 180 1.68 6.84 18.45
N LYS A 181 1.63 6.77 17.12
CA LYS A 181 2.35 5.78 16.31
C LYS A 181 3.64 6.34 15.73
N CYS A 182 4.48 5.45 15.25
CA CYS A 182 5.71 5.80 14.52
C CYS A 182 5.86 4.87 13.31
N PRO A 183 5.10 5.12 12.22
CA PRO A 183 5.31 4.40 10.97
C PRO A 183 6.73 4.64 10.46
N GLU A 184 7.36 3.56 9.98
CA GLU A 184 8.73 3.58 9.47
C GLU A 184 8.84 2.75 8.19
N THR A 185 9.76 3.14 7.30
CA THR A 185 10.06 2.36 6.10
C THR A 185 10.85 1.11 6.47
N ILE A 186 10.27 -0.05 6.28
CA ILE A 186 10.92 -1.34 6.47
C ILE A 186 11.20 -2.06 5.15
N VAL A 187 10.49 -1.70 4.09
CA VAL A 187 10.76 -2.14 2.73
C VAL A 187 11.36 -0.98 1.96
N LEU A 188 12.61 -1.12 1.57
CA LEU A 188 13.37 -0.09 0.86
C LEU A 188 13.54 -0.51 -0.59
N ARG A 189 13.08 0.33 -1.51
CA ARG A 189 13.29 0.14 -2.94
C ARG A 189 14.63 0.72 -3.36
N GLY A 190 15.36 -0.03 -4.16
CA GLY A 190 16.64 0.35 -4.74
C GLY A 190 16.57 0.49 -6.25
N GLY A 191 17.75 0.54 -6.85
CA GLY A 191 17.95 0.77 -8.28
C GLY A 191 18.10 2.25 -8.61
N GLU A 192 18.73 2.53 -9.74
CA GLU A 192 19.13 3.88 -10.14
C GLU A 192 17.97 4.85 -10.18
N GLU A 193 16.88 4.50 -10.86
CA GLU A 193 15.72 5.38 -11.02
C GLU A 193 15.09 5.78 -9.69
N VAL A 194 14.80 4.80 -8.83
CA VAL A 194 14.12 5.06 -7.55
C VAL A 194 15.05 5.78 -6.58
N SER A 195 16.32 5.41 -6.54
CA SER A 195 17.31 6.04 -5.67
C SER A 195 17.55 7.50 -6.05
N ASN A 196 17.72 7.79 -7.34
CA ASN A 196 17.89 9.15 -7.84
C ASN A 196 16.64 9.99 -7.61
N HIS A 197 15.43 9.43 -7.86
CA HIS A 197 14.19 10.12 -7.58
C HIS A 197 14.05 10.47 -6.09
N ASN A 198 14.28 9.51 -5.19
CA ASN A 198 14.17 9.77 -3.75
C ASN A 198 15.24 10.75 -3.26
N LEU A 199 16.45 10.72 -3.86
CA LEU A 199 17.48 11.72 -3.59
C LEU A 199 17.04 13.12 -4.03
N GLU A 200 16.39 13.25 -5.18
CA GLU A 200 15.87 14.52 -5.68
C GLU A 200 14.80 15.10 -4.72
N ILE A 201 13.84 14.25 -4.31
CA ILE A 201 12.80 14.64 -3.34
C ILE A 201 13.45 15.05 -2.00
N LEU A 202 14.43 14.30 -1.52
CA LEU A 202 15.15 14.64 -0.30
C LEU A 202 15.96 15.94 -0.44
N ASN A 203 16.63 16.17 -1.58
CA ASN A 203 17.30 17.43 -1.88
C ASN A 203 16.34 18.62 -1.85
N GLY A 204 15.14 18.46 -2.41
CA GLY A 204 14.09 19.46 -2.37
C GLY A 204 13.67 19.79 -0.93
N LEU A 205 13.44 18.76 -0.12
CA LEU A 205 13.12 18.92 1.29
C LEU A 205 14.23 19.67 2.03
N VAL A 206 15.50 19.22 1.92
CA VAL A 206 16.63 19.82 2.64
C VAL A 206 16.80 21.30 2.30
N LYS A 207 16.73 21.67 1.02
CA LYS A 207 16.77 23.07 0.58
C LYS A 207 15.62 23.89 1.17
N SER A 208 14.42 23.33 1.24
CA SER A 208 13.25 24.02 1.78
C SER A 208 13.32 24.20 3.30
N VAL A 209 13.76 23.18 4.04
CA VAL A 209 13.90 23.31 5.51
C VAL A 209 15.05 24.22 5.93
N GLU A 210 16.07 24.43 5.09
CA GLU A 210 17.11 25.45 5.32
C GLU A 210 16.54 26.89 5.26
N ILE A 211 15.50 27.10 4.46
CA ILE A 211 14.89 28.42 4.28
C ILE A 211 13.76 28.66 5.30
N GLU A 212 12.91 27.66 5.52
CA GLU A 212 11.68 27.80 6.30
C GLU A 212 11.79 27.24 7.73
N GLY A 213 12.82 26.43 8.05
CA GLY A 213 13.04 25.84 9.37
C GLY A 213 14.13 26.56 10.17
N GLU A 214 14.22 26.25 11.45
CA GLU A 214 15.30 26.72 12.33
C GLU A 214 16.34 25.58 12.47
N ARG A 215 17.54 25.81 11.94
CA ARG A 215 18.60 24.80 12.03
C ARG A 215 19.13 24.67 13.46
N ASP A 216 19.28 23.44 13.89
CA ASP A 216 19.94 23.08 15.14
C ASP A 216 21.01 22.01 14.89
N ILE A 217 22.08 21.99 15.66
CA ILE A 217 23.10 20.96 15.60
C ILE A 217 22.92 20.06 16.81
N THR A 218 22.57 18.79 16.57
CA THR A 218 22.49 17.82 17.66
C THR A 218 23.89 17.44 18.15
N GLU A 219 24.01 17.05 19.41
CA GLU A 219 25.29 16.57 19.97
C GLU A 219 25.83 15.32 19.25
N GLU A 220 24.94 14.52 18.65
CA GLU A 220 25.27 13.33 17.87
C GLU A 220 25.70 13.66 16.43
N GLN A 221 25.93 14.94 16.10
CA GLN A 221 26.29 15.43 14.77
C GLN A 221 25.27 15.12 13.67
N ASN A 222 24.01 14.81 14.05
CA ASN A 222 22.92 14.70 13.11
C ASN A 222 22.52 16.09 12.61
N TYR A 223 21.96 16.15 11.40
CA TYR A 223 21.37 17.40 10.91
C TYR A 223 19.94 17.53 11.41
N HIS A 224 19.61 18.65 12.05
CA HIS A 224 18.32 18.87 12.68
C HIS A 224 17.77 20.25 12.35
N TRP A 225 16.52 20.29 11.87
CA TRP A 225 15.75 21.51 11.62
C TRP A 225 14.48 21.45 12.45
N LYS A 226 14.19 22.54 13.16
CA LYS A 226 13.01 22.74 14.00
C LYS A 226 12.01 23.65 13.31
N LYS A 227 10.76 23.61 13.77
CA LYS A 227 9.67 24.46 13.29
C LYS A 227 9.42 24.39 11.80
N VAL A 228 9.66 23.25 11.21
CA VAL A 228 9.41 23.00 9.79
C VAL A 228 7.90 22.95 9.54
N PRO A 229 7.37 23.73 8.58
CA PRO A 229 5.95 23.73 8.27
C PRO A 229 5.44 22.37 7.76
N LYS A 230 4.25 21.94 8.20
CA LYS A 230 3.65 20.65 7.80
C LYS A 230 3.56 20.46 6.28
N LYS A 231 3.39 21.53 5.49
CA LYS A 231 3.34 21.49 4.02
C LYS A 231 4.57 20.84 3.39
N LEU A 232 5.77 21.09 3.94
CA LEU A 232 7.01 20.52 3.44
C LEU A 232 7.10 19.01 3.72
N ILE A 233 6.62 18.57 4.87
CA ILE A 233 6.54 17.16 5.23
C ILE A 233 5.56 16.42 4.32
N GLN A 234 4.39 17.01 4.08
CA GLN A 234 3.39 16.43 3.16
C GLN A 234 3.94 16.31 1.73
N HIS A 235 4.64 17.34 1.25
CA HIS A 235 5.26 17.31 -0.08
C HIS A 235 6.30 16.19 -0.20
N PHE A 236 7.18 16.06 0.80
CA PHE A 236 8.17 14.98 0.86
C PHE A 236 7.50 13.60 0.85
N LEU A 237 6.49 13.39 1.71
CA LEU A 237 5.79 12.11 1.84
C LEU A 237 5.05 11.73 0.54
N ARG A 238 4.44 12.68 -0.16
CA ARG A 238 3.77 12.44 -1.44
C ARG A 238 4.73 12.16 -2.59
N GLY A 239 5.91 12.75 -2.55
CA GLY A 239 6.95 12.57 -3.59
C GLY A 239 7.77 11.30 -3.42
N TYR A 240 7.86 10.76 -2.21
CA TYR A 240 8.72 9.60 -1.92
C TYR A 240 8.20 8.33 -2.58
N LYS A 241 9.08 7.60 -3.29
CA LYS A 241 8.82 6.29 -3.88
C LYS A 241 9.34 5.18 -2.97
N GLY A 242 8.44 4.52 -2.25
CA GLY A 242 8.76 3.40 -1.36
C GLY A 242 7.50 2.64 -0.96
N HIS A 243 7.67 1.51 -0.31
CA HIS A 243 6.56 0.80 0.33
C HIS A 243 6.75 0.83 1.83
N PHE A 244 5.72 1.28 2.52
CA PHE A 244 5.52 0.92 3.91
C PHE A 244 4.80 -0.42 3.94
N SER A 245 5.14 -1.26 4.89
CA SER A 245 4.34 -2.39 5.25
C SER A 245 2.95 -1.91 5.67
N GLY A 246 1.95 -2.21 4.83
CA GLY A 246 0.55 -1.89 5.08
C GLY A 246 0.12 -0.41 5.03
N ILE A 247 1.05 0.56 4.85
CA ILE A 247 0.74 1.98 4.85
C ILE A 247 1.66 2.72 3.88
N ASP A 248 1.09 3.43 2.89
CA ASP A 248 1.86 4.26 1.99
C ASP A 248 2.13 5.66 2.57
N SER A 249 3.17 6.33 2.06
CA SER A 249 3.55 7.69 2.49
C SER A 249 2.46 8.72 2.20
N THR A 250 1.62 8.50 1.19
CA THR A 250 0.51 9.37 0.82
C THR A 250 -0.57 9.35 1.90
N SER A 251 -0.91 8.19 2.44
CA SER A 251 -1.87 8.07 3.56
C SER A 251 -1.38 8.80 4.82
N ILE A 252 -0.07 8.82 5.09
CA ILE A 252 0.50 9.61 6.18
C ILE A 252 0.35 11.11 5.89
N ALA A 253 0.63 11.54 4.65
CA ALA A 253 0.45 12.94 4.26
C ALA A 253 -1.01 13.40 4.36
N ASP A 254 -1.96 12.54 3.99
CA ASP A 254 -3.40 12.80 4.10
C ASP A 254 -3.83 12.90 5.57
N PHE A 255 -3.36 12.01 6.44
CA PHE A 255 -3.58 12.12 7.87
C PHE A 255 -3.09 13.46 8.43
N ILE A 256 -1.88 13.89 8.04
CA ILE A 256 -1.33 15.20 8.46
C ILE A 256 -2.22 16.35 7.96
N GLN A 257 -2.75 16.25 6.74
CA GLN A 257 -3.63 17.27 6.16
C GLN A 257 -4.95 17.41 6.92
N LEU A 258 -5.53 16.30 7.35
CA LEU A 258 -6.81 16.27 8.06
C LEU A 258 -6.71 16.76 9.51
N GLN A 259 -5.50 16.94 10.06
CA GLN A 259 -5.33 17.49 11.40
C GLN A 259 -5.73 18.96 11.46
N SER A 260 -6.26 19.38 12.62
CA SER A 260 -6.62 20.78 12.86
C SER A 260 -5.42 21.71 12.60
N SER A 261 -5.69 22.99 12.37
CA SER A 261 -4.62 23.97 12.09
C SER A 261 -3.58 24.10 13.22
N LYS A 262 -3.92 23.66 14.45
CA LYS A 262 -3.04 23.70 15.63
C LYS A 262 -2.30 22.38 15.87
N ASP A 263 -2.83 21.28 15.34
CA ASP A 263 -2.21 19.96 15.50
C ASP A 263 -1.23 19.69 14.34
N LEU A 264 -0.06 19.16 14.68
CA LEU A 264 1.00 18.87 13.71
C LEU A 264 1.39 20.06 12.81
N GLU A 265 1.21 21.30 13.31
CA GLU A 265 1.52 22.51 12.57
C GLU A 265 3.01 22.64 12.27
N ASN A 266 3.83 22.25 13.24
CA ASN A 266 5.28 22.32 13.19
C ASN A 266 5.92 20.93 13.25
N TRP A 267 7.03 20.79 12.58
CA TRP A 267 7.78 19.54 12.54
C TRP A 267 9.23 19.75 12.89
N ASP A 268 9.81 18.75 13.52
CA ASP A 268 11.25 18.60 13.58
C ASP A 268 11.65 17.61 12.48
N VAL A 269 12.68 17.95 11.72
CA VAL A 269 13.26 17.06 10.69
C VAL A 269 14.68 16.74 11.10
N VAL A 270 14.99 15.47 11.19
CA VAL A 270 16.32 14.98 11.57
C VAL A 270 16.85 14.07 10.47
N ILE A 271 18.04 14.35 9.96
CA ILE A 271 18.81 13.43 9.11
C ILE A 271 19.88 12.77 9.96
N ILE A 272 19.84 11.47 10.04
CA ILE A 272 20.82 10.70 10.79
C ILE A 272 22.14 10.68 10.02
N ASN A 273 23.20 11.11 10.71
CA ASN A 273 24.57 11.11 10.17
C ASN A 273 25.44 10.12 10.95
N LYS A 274 25.99 9.14 10.26
CA LYS A 274 26.93 8.18 10.82
C LYS A 274 28.35 8.54 10.38
N ASN A 275 29.15 9.13 11.28
CA ASN A 275 30.49 9.67 10.96
C ASN A 275 31.51 8.62 10.52
N ASP A 276 31.36 7.40 11.00
CA ASP A 276 32.22 6.25 10.68
C ASP A 276 31.58 5.33 9.61
N SER A 277 30.73 5.90 8.78
CA SER A 277 30.08 5.15 7.70
C SER A 277 31.07 4.83 6.58
N ALA A 278 30.94 3.63 6.02
CA ALA A 278 31.66 3.26 4.81
C ALA A 278 31.14 3.99 3.56
N ARG A 279 29.92 4.56 3.62
CA ARG A 279 29.29 5.27 2.51
C ARG A 279 28.66 6.57 2.98
N TYR A 280 28.84 7.62 2.16
CA TYR A 280 28.27 8.93 2.40
C TYR A 280 27.34 9.36 1.25
N ILE A 281 26.32 10.12 1.60
CA ILE A 281 25.34 10.70 0.69
C ILE A 281 25.53 12.22 0.70
N ASN A 282 25.59 12.83 -0.49
CA ASN A 282 25.54 14.29 -0.62
C ASN A 282 24.10 14.72 -0.95
N CYS A 283 23.53 15.58 -0.10
CA CYS A 283 22.13 16.00 -0.24
C CYS A 283 21.96 17.42 0.30
N GLY A 284 21.40 18.31 -0.52
CA GLY A 284 21.09 19.68 -0.14
C GLY A 284 22.27 20.51 0.36
N GLY A 285 23.49 20.20 -0.08
CA GLY A 285 24.72 20.82 0.42
C GLY A 285 25.31 20.15 1.66
N TYR A 286 24.70 19.10 2.18
CA TYR A 286 25.16 18.34 3.33
C TYR A 286 25.72 16.97 2.92
N LYS A 287 26.66 16.47 3.72
CA LYS A 287 27.23 15.12 3.58
C LYS A 287 26.91 14.33 4.84
N PHE A 288 26.15 13.24 4.71
CA PHE A 288 25.80 12.37 5.83
C PHE A 288 26.10 10.90 5.54
N GLY A 289 26.57 10.18 6.55
CA GLY A 289 26.92 8.78 6.46
C GLY A 289 25.68 7.89 6.62
N THR A 290 25.66 6.78 5.87
CA THR A 290 24.61 5.78 5.92
C THR A 290 24.67 4.96 7.21
N VAL A 291 23.50 4.46 7.64
CA VAL A 291 23.38 3.47 8.71
C VAL A 291 23.31 2.06 8.13
N GLN A 292 23.90 1.11 8.81
CA GLN A 292 23.78 -0.30 8.45
C GLN A 292 22.50 -0.88 9.08
N ARG A 293 21.78 -1.70 8.30
CA ARG A 293 20.60 -2.43 8.77
C ARG A 293 20.65 -3.86 8.27
N LYS A 294 20.31 -4.80 9.16
CA LYS A 294 20.24 -6.22 8.81
C LYS A 294 19.04 -6.47 7.91
N CYS A 295 19.30 -6.97 6.71
CA CYS A 295 18.27 -7.41 5.80
C CYS A 295 17.62 -8.72 6.28
N THR A 296 16.30 -8.81 6.19
CA THR A 296 15.55 -10.05 6.39
C THR A 296 15.28 -10.76 5.07
N THR A 297 14.99 -10.00 4.02
CA THR A 297 14.85 -10.52 2.66
C THR A 297 15.47 -9.54 1.67
N ARG A 298 16.03 -10.08 0.58
CA ARG A 298 16.58 -9.30 -0.54
C ARG A 298 16.00 -9.82 -1.85
N ASP A 299 15.63 -8.91 -2.71
CA ASP A 299 15.17 -9.11 -4.07
C ASP A 299 15.91 -8.11 -4.97
N ASP A 300 15.94 -8.28 -6.28
CA ASP A 300 16.78 -7.51 -7.23
C ASP A 300 16.70 -5.98 -7.06
N ASN A 301 15.56 -5.45 -6.68
CA ASN A 301 15.33 -4.00 -6.52
C ASN A 301 14.74 -3.61 -5.16
N LYS A 302 14.85 -4.48 -4.16
CA LYS A 302 14.18 -4.26 -2.88
C LYS A 302 14.89 -4.99 -1.75
N ILE A 303 15.03 -4.32 -0.61
CA ILE A 303 15.44 -4.96 0.65
C ILE A 303 14.35 -4.77 1.70
N THR A 304 14.18 -5.79 2.54
CA THR A 304 13.32 -5.69 3.73
C THR A 304 14.21 -5.74 4.96
N ILE A 305 13.97 -4.82 5.87
CA ILE A 305 14.69 -4.71 7.16
C ILE A 305 13.68 -4.84 8.31
N GLN A 306 14.13 -5.24 9.49
CA GLN A 306 13.22 -5.37 10.64
C GLN A 306 12.71 -4.01 11.13
N ARG A 307 13.56 -3.01 11.14
CA ARG A 307 13.25 -1.62 11.54
C ARG A 307 14.34 -0.68 11.06
N ILE A 308 13.96 0.57 10.82
CA ILE A 308 14.91 1.62 10.46
C ILE A 308 15.26 2.51 11.65
N ILE A 309 14.28 2.81 12.51
CA ILE A 309 14.42 3.72 13.65
C ILE A 309 15.06 3.02 14.85
N ASN A 310 16.10 3.59 15.42
CA ASN A 310 16.55 3.19 16.76
C ASN A 310 15.65 3.81 17.83
N ARG A 311 15.47 3.11 18.96
CA ARG A 311 14.60 3.58 20.06
C ARG A 311 14.96 4.96 20.60
N THR A 312 16.24 5.34 20.53
CA THR A 312 16.75 6.63 20.98
C THR A 312 16.55 7.76 19.98
N ASP A 313 16.38 7.43 18.70
CA ASP A 313 16.27 8.44 17.64
C ASP A 313 14.97 9.25 17.76
N GLU A 314 13.90 8.64 18.29
CA GLU A 314 12.67 9.35 18.60
C GLU A 314 12.81 10.41 19.71
N MET A 315 13.96 10.53 20.37
CA MET A 315 14.22 11.59 21.35
C MET A 315 15.04 12.75 20.81
N LEU A 316 15.47 12.68 19.53
CA LEU A 316 16.38 13.69 18.97
C LEU A 316 15.77 15.10 18.93
N ASP A 317 14.44 15.20 18.90
CA ASP A 317 13.70 16.46 18.98
C ASP A 317 13.58 17.05 20.41
N PHE A 318 14.04 16.33 21.43
CA PHE A 318 14.07 16.81 22.81
C PHE A 318 15.47 17.32 23.21
N SER A 319 15.50 18.35 24.04
CA SER A 319 16.75 18.83 24.64
C SER A 319 17.41 17.77 25.53
N LYS A 320 18.72 17.83 25.70
CA LYS A 320 19.49 16.90 26.55
C LYS A 320 18.93 16.75 27.97
N PRO A 321 18.61 17.84 28.71
CA PRO A 321 17.98 17.69 30.02
C PRO A 321 16.67 16.92 29.97
N LYS A 322 15.82 17.17 28.96
CA LYS A 322 14.55 16.45 28.78
C LYS A 322 14.77 14.98 28.48
N ARG A 323 15.74 14.62 27.63
CA ARG A 323 16.09 13.22 27.34
C ARG A 323 16.52 12.47 28.59
N ILE A 324 17.32 13.10 29.47
CA ILE A 324 17.75 12.54 30.75
C ILE A 324 16.55 12.30 31.66
N SER A 325 15.66 13.30 31.78
CA SER A 325 14.44 13.19 32.59
C SER A 325 13.52 12.09 32.09
N LEU A 326 13.32 11.97 30.76
CA LEU A 326 12.49 10.92 30.15
C LEU A 326 13.02 9.51 30.46
N LYS A 327 14.35 9.32 30.37
CA LYS A 327 14.98 8.04 30.72
C LYS A 327 14.82 7.70 32.21
N LYS A 328 14.89 8.70 33.08
CA LYS A 328 14.70 8.53 34.54
C LYS A 328 13.24 8.14 34.83
N TRP A 329 12.27 8.91 34.34
CA TRP A 329 10.83 8.64 34.52
C TRP A 329 10.42 7.28 33.98
N TYR A 330 10.95 6.88 32.80
CA TYR A 330 10.67 5.58 32.25
C TYR A 330 11.12 4.43 33.18
N LYS A 331 12.31 4.56 33.78
CA LYS A 331 12.83 3.57 34.74
C LYS A 331 11.99 3.51 36.01
N GLU A 332 11.51 4.65 36.50
CA GLU A 332 10.63 4.74 37.67
C GLU A 332 9.27 4.07 37.39
N GLU A 333 8.66 4.32 36.23
CA GLU A 333 7.39 3.68 35.85
C GLU A 333 7.54 2.20 35.44
N ASN A 334 8.71 1.76 35.03
CA ASN A 334 8.96 0.40 34.53
C ASN A 334 10.19 -0.25 35.20
N PRO A 335 10.09 -0.64 36.45
CA PRO A 335 11.20 -1.28 37.16
C PRO A 335 11.68 -2.55 36.43
N GLY A 336 13.00 -2.69 36.25
CA GLY A 336 13.62 -3.83 35.57
C GLY A 336 13.73 -3.72 34.02
N LYS A 337 13.12 -2.73 33.38
CA LYS A 337 13.33 -2.48 31.93
C LYS A 337 14.53 -1.57 31.73
N THR A 338 15.42 -1.98 30.84
CA THR A 338 16.67 -1.25 30.51
C THR A 338 16.54 -0.19 29.45
N SER A 339 15.57 -0.34 28.55
CA SER A 339 15.43 0.51 27.36
C SER A 339 14.08 1.21 27.30
N ILE A 340 14.10 2.52 27.09
CA ILE A 340 12.91 3.35 26.89
C ILE A 340 12.16 2.94 25.60
N THR A 341 10.84 3.01 25.60
CA THR A 341 10.00 2.69 24.44
C THR A 341 9.57 3.96 23.69
N GLY A 342 9.42 3.86 22.35
CA GLY A 342 8.92 4.98 21.54
C GLY A 342 7.52 5.43 21.97
N SER A 343 6.64 4.50 22.35
CA SER A 343 5.30 4.84 22.85
C SER A 343 5.34 5.72 24.11
N PHE A 344 6.33 5.49 25.01
CA PHE A 344 6.51 6.35 26.17
C PHE A 344 7.01 7.73 25.75
N ILE A 345 7.99 7.81 24.84
CA ILE A 345 8.56 9.08 24.36
C ILE A 345 7.48 9.97 23.74
N ARG A 346 6.63 9.39 22.90
CA ARG A 346 5.57 10.10 22.16
C ARG A 346 4.51 10.74 23.06
N ARG A 347 4.32 10.26 24.31
CA ARG A 347 3.43 10.89 25.30
C ARG A 347 3.87 12.31 25.69
N PHE A 348 5.16 12.61 25.58
CA PHE A 348 5.74 13.89 26.00
C PHE A 348 5.98 14.87 24.84
N ARG A 349 5.62 14.48 23.59
CA ARG A 349 5.69 15.36 22.43
C ARG A 349 4.42 16.21 22.36
N PRO A 350 4.55 17.55 22.19
CA PRO A 350 3.38 18.42 22.05
C PRO A 350 2.53 18.01 20.83
N ARG A 351 1.20 18.12 20.91
CA ARG A 351 0.27 17.82 19.82
C ARG A 351 0.55 18.62 18.53
N SER A 352 1.05 19.83 18.69
CA SER A 352 1.40 20.70 17.57
C SER A 352 2.67 20.29 16.82
N ARG A 353 3.42 19.28 17.31
CA ARG A 353 4.73 18.94 16.77
C ARG A 353 4.83 17.46 16.38
N GLY A 354 5.24 17.22 15.12
CA GLY A 354 5.65 15.90 14.63
C GLY A 354 7.17 15.81 14.50
N LEU A 355 7.69 14.59 14.29
CA LEU A 355 9.11 14.34 14.04
C LEU A 355 9.24 13.45 12.81
N LEU A 356 9.99 13.92 11.79
CA LEU A 356 10.42 13.15 10.64
C LEU A 356 11.91 12.82 10.80
N ILE A 357 12.25 11.54 10.74
CA ILE A 357 13.63 11.07 10.86
C ILE A 357 14.02 10.38 9.55
N ILE A 358 15.09 10.81 8.92
CA ILE A 358 15.54 10.35 7.61
C ILE A 358 16.87 9.63 7.74
N TYR A 359 17.01 8.54 6.99
CA TYR A 359 18.19 7.68 6.96
C TYR A 359 18.64 7.42 5.54
N GLY A 360 19.95 7.50 5.30
CA GLY A 360 20.59 6.75 4.24
C GLY A 360 20.90 5.35 4.78
N VAL A 361 20.56 4.31 4.06
CA VAL A 361 20.73 2.93 4.51
C VAL A 361 21.68 2.19 3.58
N SER A 362 22.66 1.52 4.17
CA SER A 362 23.43 0.46 3.56
C SER A 362 23.06 -0.87 4.20
N ASP A 363 22.97 -1.92 3.40
CA ASP A 363 22.73 -3.26 3.93
C ASP A 363 24.03 -3.91 4.40
N THR A 364 23.93 -4.79 5.39
CA THR A 364 25.03 -5.69 5.77
C THR A 364 24.76 -7.04 5.17
N GLU A 365 25.69 -7.56 4.35
CA GLU A 365 25.74 -8.99 4.06
C GLU A 365 26.27 -9.76 5.27
N ASN A 366 25.79 -11.01 5.41
CA ASN A 366 26.29 -11.95 6.38
C ASN A 366 27.80 -12.12 6.25
N ASP A 367 28.47 -12.27 7.38
CA ASP A 367 29.87 -12.19 7.78
C ASP A 367 30.97 -12.87 6.94
N ASP A 368 30.74 -13.39 5.76
CA ASP A 368 31.77 -14.13 5.04
C ASP A 368 31.79 -13.86 3.52
N GLN A 369 31.98 -12.70 3.05
CA GLN A 369 32.67 -12.39 1.80
C GLN A 369 32.32 -10.98 1.31
N GLU A 370 33.40 -10.24 1.02
CA GLU A 370 33.50 -8.99 0.25
C GLU A 370 32.33 -7.97 0.38
N LYS A 371 32.68 -6.89 1.02
CA LYS A 371 31.88 -5.66 1.22
C LYS A 371 31.21 -5.15 -0.05
N HIS A 372 30.07 -5.71 -0.45
CA HIS A 372 29.21 -5.04 -1.39
C HIS A 372 28.30 -4.06 -0.63
N TYR A 373 28.67 -2.80 -0.71
CA TYR A 373 27.93 -1.69 -0.13
C TYR A 373 26.85 -1.23 -1.11
N GLY A 374 25.61 -1.23 -0.66
CA GLY A 374 24.57 -0.50 -1.34
C GLY A 374 23.57 -1.33 -2.12
N GLY A 375 22.48 -0.70 -2.51
CA GLY A 375 21.40 -1.24 -3.30
C GLY A 375 21.86 -1.89 -4.61
N VAL A 376 20.96 -2.41 -5.37
CA VAL A 376 21.23 -2.95 -6.71
C VAL A 376 22.03 -1.90 -7.50
N GLY A 377 23.29 -2.20 -7.78
CA GLY A 377 24.26 -1.20 -8.26
C GLY A 377 24.73 -0.29 -7.10
N ASP A 378 25.51 0.72 -7.40
CA ASP A 378 26.14 1.64 -6.45
C ASP A 378 25.19 2.65 -5.76
N TYR A 379 23.88 2.44 -5.77
CA TYR A 379 22.89 3.39 -5.29
C TYR A 379 22.43 3.11 -3.85
N PRO A 380 22.44 4.14 -2.96
CA PRO A 380 21.99 3.98 -1.57
C PRO A 380 20.48 3.82 -1.50
N TYR A 381 20.02 3.13 -0.46
CA TYR A 381 18.62 3.15 -0.07
C TYR A 381 18.33 4.38 0.82
N TYR A 382 17.18 4.95 0.64
CA TYR A 382 16.66 6.00 1.51
C TYR A 382 15.46 5.47 2.28
N GLY A 383 15.38 5.82 3.54
CA GLY A 383 14.25 5.47 4.37
C GLY A 383 13.99 6.51 5.44
N PHE A 384 12.81 6.44 6.04
CA PHE A 384 12.42 7.40 7.07
C PHE A 384 11.45 6.80 8.06
N GLY A 385 11.27 7.48 9.19
CA GLY A 385 10.21 7.26 10.14
C GLY A 385 9.52 8.54 10.52
N VAL A 386 8.22 8.44 10.79
CA VAL A 386 7.38 9.57 11.17
C VAL A 386 6.83 9.34 12.56
N SER A 387 7.31 10.06 13.55
CA SER A 387 6.89 9.90 14.94
C SER A 387 5.83 10.95 15.32
N PHE A 388 4.61 10.47 15.61
CA PHE A 388 3.47 11.31 15.96
C PHE A 388 3.32 11.44 17.47
N PRO A 389 2.90 12.63 17.98
CA PRO A 389 2.59 12.81 19.39
C PRO A 389 1.43 11.87 19.79
N LYS A 390 1.46 11.40 21.04
CA LYS A 390 0.35 10.68 21.67
C LYS A 390 -0.40 11.67 22.55
N PRO A 391 -1.65 12.07 22.25
CA PRO A 391 -2.43 12.90 23.14
C PRO A 391 -2.63 12.17 24.47
N GLU A 392 -2.61 12.90 25.57
CA GLU A 392 -3.13 12.39 26.84
C GLU A 392 -4.60 12.01 26.62
N SER A 393 -5.00 10.92 27.25
CA SER A 393 -6.32 10.31 27.10
C SER A 393 -7.45 11.26 27.50
N HIS A 394 -7.84 12.14 26.60
CA HIS A 394 -9.17 12.71 26.51
C HIS A 394 -9.60 12.53 25.06
N ASP A 395 -10.53 11.62 24.90
CA ASP A 395 -11.23 11.22 23.70
C ASP A 395 -11.36 12.33 22.65
N VAL A 396 -10.52 12.31 21.63
CA VAL A 396 -10.86 12.91 20.36
C VAL A 396 -11.59 11.84 19.57
N LYS A 397 -12.89 11.74 19.79
CA LYS A 397 -13.81 11.08 18.86
C LYS A 397 -13.79 11.93 17.59
N PHE A 398 -13.20 11.41 16.54
CA PHE A 398 -13.43 11.93 15.20
C PHE A 398 -14.75 11.33 14.74
N GLU A 399 -15.84 12.09 14.89
CA GLU A 399 -17.07 11.82 14.17
C GLU A 399 -16.84 12.23 12.72
N THR A 400 -16.88 11.27 11.82
CA THR A 400 -17.06 11.54 10.38
C THR A 400 -18.51 12.03 10.21
N ILE A 401 -18.64 13.26 9.68
CA ILE A 401 -19.88 13.77 9.12
C ILE A 401 -20.16 13.06 7.80
#